data_d06dff34911f49ca49a383db66029171
#
_entry.id   d06dff34911f49ca49a383db66029171
#
_cell.length_a   1.000
_cell.length_b   1.000
_cell.length_c   1.000
_cell.angle_alpha   90.00
_cell.angle_beta   90.00
_cell.angle_gamma   90.00
#
_symmetry.space_group_name_H-M   'P 1'
#
loop_
_entity.id
_entity.type
_entity.pdbx_description
1 polymer ?
#
loop_
_entity_poly.entity_id
_entity_poly.type
_entity_poly.pdbx_seq_one_letter_code
_entity_poly.pdbx_strand_id
1 'polypeptide(L)'
;MKKRILNTVLILTVLLLETILFAQQPNPPGQVQNGSKAKNEAYLFAHMTHNDYGRLYYSVSLDGLHWTNLNNEKRVFPEYQGHPDICKGPDGKYYIAGNTSDDSPEINIWISDDLITWKKHAVYTPNLKSTPDYSSALQRIGAPKLYYDKDSAKFMLTWHTPHKQGSKEDPEAYWASQRTLYVMSKDLKMFEGTPNRLFDWDMGTIDVFIRKVGDSYYAILKDETYPTLYWTTGKTIRIAKSKSLLGPYSLPQESISPNFREAPMLIPSPDDKIWYMYYEQYPGVSYGLSISDNLNGPWFQASGYTFYSDWDKYSLPEKARHGCMISISTKEYDGLVQKFGLTKTESNPKK
;
A
#
# COMPACT_ATOMS: atom_id res chain seq x y z
N MET A 1 66.91 -15.78 16.46
CA MET A 1 66.17 -16.05 15.18
C MET A 1 64.67 -16.30 15.35
N LYS A 2 64.16 -16.83 16.48
CA LYS A 2 62.71 -17.14 16.65
C LYS A 2 61.77 -15.94 16.89
N LYS A 3 62.24 -14.76 17.31
CA LYS A 3 61.36 -13.57 17.56
C LYS A 3 61.06 -12.74 16.33
N ARG A 4 61.81 -12.84 15.21
CA ARG A 4 61.56 -12.08 13.99
C ARG A 4 60.51 -12.74 13.07
N ILE A 5 60.33 -14.04 13.15
CA ILE A 5 59.36 -14.76 12.33
C ILE A 5 57.94 -14.55 12.84
N LEU A 6 57.75 -14.36 14.16
CA LEU A 6 56.45 -14.19 14.76
C LEU A 6 55.79 -12.83 14.41
N ASN A 7 56.61 -11.77 14.27
CA ASN A 7 56.10 -10.44 13.91
C ASN A 7 55.72 -10.32 12.43
N THR A 8 56.35 -11.07 11.55
CA THR A 8 56.01 -11.06 10.10
C THR A 8 54.70 -11.79 9.79
N VAL A 9 54.44 -12.85 10.52
CA VAL A 9 53.16 -13.60 10.37
C VAL A 9 51.96 -12.81 10.92
N LEU A 10 52.18 -12.03 12.00
CA LEU A 10 51.10 -11.22 12.59
C LEU A 10 50.73 -10.00 11.70
N ILE A 11 51.70 -9.41 10.99
CA ILE A 11 51.46 -8.28 10.06
C ILE A 11 50.73 -8.78 8.79
N LEU A 12 51.05 -9.97 8.29
CA LEU A 12 50.36 -10.53 7.13
C LEU A 12 48.92 -10.95 7.44
N THR A 13 48.61 -11.40 8.65
CA THR A 13 47.20 -11.74 9.05
C THR A 13 46.35 -10.51 9.29
N VAL A 14 46.91 -9.41 9.75
CA VAL A 14 46.14 -8.14 9.90
C VAL A 14 45.88 -7.51 8.52
N LEU A 15 46.82 -7.55 7.58
CA LEU A 15 46.61 -7.08 6.22
C LEU A 15 45.61 -7.93 5.39
N LEU A 16 45.49 -9.21 5.70
CA LEU A 16 44.47 -10.09 5.07
C LEU A 16 43.09 -9.92 5.68
N LEU A 17 42.95 -9.46 6.91
CA LEU A 17 41.64 -9.16 7.52
C LEU A 17 41.08 -7.80 7.08
N GLU A 18 41.94 -6.83 6.74
CA GLU A 18 41.46 -5.54 6.21
C GLU A 18 40.99 -5.60 4.77
N THR A 19 41.40 -6.60 3.98
CA THR A 19 40.92 -6.80 2.60
C THR A 19 39.58 -7.52 2.48
N ILE A 20 39.06 -8.11 3.56
CA ILE A 20 37.77 -8.81 3.57
C ILE A 20 36.62 -7.89 4.04
N LEU A 21 36.89 -6.71 4.59
CA LEU A 21 35.89 -5.75 5.09
C LEU A 21 35.47 -4.67 4.07
N PHE A 22 35.97 -4.72 2.83
CA PHE A 22 35.32 -4.04 1.70
C PHE A 22 34.31 -4.97 1.03
N ALA A 23 33.40 -5.56 1.80
CA ALA A 23 32.20 -6.15 1.25
C ALA A 23 31.37 -5.02 0.63
N GLN A 24 31.31 -5.06 -0.69
CA GLN A 24 30.46 -4.32 -1.61
C GLN A 24 29.41 -3.46 -0.91
N GLN A 25 29.65 -2.16 -0.86
CA GLN A 25 28.54 -1.24 -0.68
C GLN A 25 27.54 -1.51 -1.80
N PRO A 26 26.26 -1.73 -1.51
CA PRO A 26 25.27 -1.83 -2.56
C PRO A 26 25.33 -0.53 -3.36
N ASN A 27 25.40 -0.65 -4.67
CA ASN A 27 25.35 0.50 -5.57
C ASN A 27 24.15 1.37 -5.17
N PRO A 28 24.32 2.70 -5.05
CA PRO A 28 23.20 3.57 -4.72
C PRO A 28 22.09 3.36 -5.75
N PRO A 29 20.83 3.24 -5.32
CA PRO A 29 19.70 3.14 -6.23
C PRO A 29 19.67 4.38 -7.12
N GLY A 30 19.66 4.20 -8.44
CA GLY A 30 19.59 5.31 -9.41
C GLY A 30 20.52 5.24 -10.60
N GLN A 31 21.47 4.31 -10.67
CA GLN A 31 22.17 4.04 -11.93
C GLN A 31 21.39 2.98 -12.72
N VAL A 32 20.48 3.45 -13.59
CA VAL A 32 19.84 2.61 -14.60
C VAL A 32 20.92 2.08 -15.53
N GLN A 33 21.23 0.80 -15.42
CA GLN A 33 22.04 0.13 -16.45
C GLN A 33 21.23 0.14 -17.74
N ASN A 34 21.71 0.86 -18.75
CA ASN A 34 21.16 0.87 -20.08
C ASN A 34 21.10 -0.57 -20.62
N GLY A 35 19.90 -1.12 -20.87
CA GLY A 35 19.75 -2.32 -21.67
C GLY A 35 18.59 -3.27 -21.37
N SER A 36 17.95 -3.27 -20.20
CA SER A 36 16.75 -4.08 -20.00
C SER A 36 15.48 -3.27 -20.30
N LYS A 37 14.60 -3.81 -21.14
CA LYS A 37 13.26 -3.24 -21.36
C LYS A 37 12.58 -3.12 -19.98
N ALA A 38 12.03 -1.97 -19.67
CA ALA A 38 11.28 -1.76 -18.43
C ALA A 38 10.16 -2.80 -18.34
N LYS A 39 10.06 -3.50 -17.22
CA LYS A 39 9.02 -4.51 -16.99
C LYS A 39 7.71 -3.85 -16.60
N ASN A 40 7.79 -2.73 -15.84
CA ASN A 40 6.67 -1.86 -15.53
C ASN A 40 6.82 -0.57 -16.34
N GLU A 41 5.89 -0.32 -17.24
CA GLU A 41 6.01 0.73 -18.26
C GLU A 41 5.60 2.11 -17.71
N ALA A 42 4.59 2.12 -16.85
CA ALA A 42 4.05 3.33 -16.23
C ALA A 42 3.24 2.96 -14.97
N TYR A 43 2.79 3.98 -14.24
CA TYR A 43 2.05 3.81 -13.00
C TYR A 43 0.89 4.78 -12.92
N LEU A 44 -0.18 4.32 -12.26
CA LEU A 44 -1.34 5.11 -11.88
C LEU A 44 -1.42 5.17 -10.35
N PHE A 45 -1.55 6.37 -9.80
CA PHE A 45 -1.95 6.64 -8.44
C PHE A 45 -3.41 7.10 -8.43
N ALA A 46 -4.30 6.24 -7.98
CA ALA A 46 -5.69 6.57 -7.70
C ALA A 46 -5.78 7.00 -6.24
N HIS A 47 -6.17 8.23 -5.98
CA HIS A 47 -6.13 8.83 -4.64
C HIS A 47 -7.33 9.75 -4.39
N MET A 48 -7.52 10.12 -3.15
CA MET A 48 -8.37 11.25 -2.75
C MET A 48 -7.50 12.47 -2.43
N THR A 49 -8.13 13.58 -2.09
CA THR A 49 -7.41 14.76 -1.60
C THR A 49 -7.85 15.12 -0.19
N HIS A 50 -6.99 15.84 0.53
CA HIS A 50 -7.31 16.31 1.88
C HIS A 50 -8.60 17.15 1.94
N ASN A 51 -8.82 17.99 0.93
CA ASN A 51 -9.96 18.90 0.88
C ASN A 51 -11.22 18.27 0.26
N ASP A 52 -11.09 17.07 -0.32
CA ASP A 52 -12.18 16.37 -0.99
C ASP A 52 -12.11 14.87 -0.68
N TYR A 53 -12.28 14.58 0.60
CA TYR A 53 -12.12 13.25 1.17
C TYR A 53 -13.11 12.25 0.57
N GLY A 54 -12.61 11.05 0.27
CA GLY A 54 -13.40 9.98 -0.31
C GLY A 54 -13.71 10.13 -1.80
N ARG A 55 -13.10 11.08 -2.52
CA ARG A 55 -13.35 11.29 -3.96
C ARG A 55 -12.15 10.87 -4.80
N LEU A 56 -12.40 10.49 -6.06
CA LEU A 56 -11.39 9.89 -6.92
C LEU A 56 -10.67 10.92 -7.78
N TYR A 57 -9.35 10.93 -7.62
CA TYR A 57 -8.37 11.69 -8.39
C TYR A 57 -7.32 10.76 -8.96
N TYR A 58 -6.68 11.17 -10.04
CA TYR A 58 -5.61 10.41 -10.67
C TYR A 58 -4.34 11.22 -10.81
N SER A 59 -3.22 10.54 -10.58
CA SER A 59 -1.89 10.99 -10.95
C SER A 59 -1.15 9.85 -11.63
N VAL A 60 -0.23 10.18 -12.52
CA VAL A 60 0.54 9.19 -13.29
C VAL A 60 2.03 9.42 -13.12
N SER A 61 2.80 8.35 -13.31
CA SER A 61 4.27 8.36 -13.28
C SER A 61 4.84 7.38 -14.30
N LEU A 62 6.03 7.68 -14.82
CA LEU A 62 6.79 6.76 -15.68
C LEU A 62 7.90 6.00 -14.91
N ASP A 63 8.24 6.43 -13.72
CA ASP A 63 9.30 5.84 -12.89
C ASP A 63 8.83 5.34 -11.51
N GLY A 64 7.56 5.60 -11.17
CA GLY A 64 7.01 5.27 -9.86
C GLY A 64 7.47 6.19 -8.73
N LEU A 65 8.28 7.23 -9.05
CA LEU A 65 8.84 8.18 -8.08
C LEU A 65 8.32 9.61 -8.30
N HIS A 66 8.19 10.04 -9.54
CA HIS A 66 7.75 11.39 -9.90
C HIS A 66 6.34 11.34 -10.49
N TRP A 67 5.39 11.94 -9.78
CA TRP A 67 3.97 11.84 -10.08
C TRP A 67 3.40 13.18 -10.57
N THR A 68 2.60 13.12 -11.62
CA THR A 68 1.92 14.29 -12.19
C THR A 68 0.41 14.11 -12.11
N ASN A 69 -0.29 15.11 -11.59
CA ASN A 69 -1.75 15.13 -11.54
C ASN A 69 -2.38 15.14 -12.92
N LEU A 70 -3.53 14.49 -13.01
CA LEU A 70 -4.40 14.55 -14.19
C LEU A 70 -5.62 15.44 -13.94
N ASN A 71 -6.35 15.77 -15.03
CA ASN A 71 -7.66 16.44 -15.03
C ASN A 71 -7.66 17.81 -14.32
N ASN A 72 -6.54 18.54 -14.35
CA ASN A 72 -6.39 19.81 -13.64
C ASN A 72 -6.83 19.70 -12.16
N GLU A 73 -6.43 18.64 -11.50
CA GLU A 73 -6.75 18.33 -10.09
C GLU A 73 -8.28 18.30 -9.81
N LYS A 74 -9.06 17.82 -10.77
CA LYS A 74 -10.50 17.59 -10.62
C LYS A 74 -10.79 16.11 -10.50
N ARG A 75 -11.95 15.77 -9.91
CA ARG A 75 -12.43 14.39 -9.82
C ARG A 75 -12.49 13.74 -11.20
N VAL A 76 -11.96 12.53 -11.33
CA VAL A 76 -12.01 11.75 -12.58
C VAL A 76 -13.27 10.90 -12.70
N PHE A 77 -13.90 10.59 -11.59
CA PHE A 77 -15.16 9.86 -11.50
C PHE A 77 -15.99 10.42 -10.34
N PRO A 78 -16.91 11.38 -10.60
CA PRO A 78 -17.65 12.12 -9.56
C PRO A 78 -18.52 11.26 -8.64
N GLU A 79 -19.02 10.12 -9.13
CA GLU A 79 -19.90 9.22 -8.39
C GLU A 79 -19.12 8.34 -7.38
N TYR A 80 -17.79 8.26 -7.51
CA TYR A 80 -17.00 7.46 -6.59
C TYR A 80 -16.96 8.09 -5.19
N GLN A 81 -17.06 7.21 -4.19
CA GLN A 81 -16.82 7.54 -2.79
C GLN A 81 -16.09 6.39 -2.09
N GLY A 82 -15.09 6.70 -1.28
CA GLY A 82 -14.32 5.74 -0.49
C GLY A 82 -12.82 5.96 -0.56
N HIS A 83 -12.08 4.96 -0.11
CA HIS A 83 -10.63 4.90 -0.20
C HIS A 83 -10.26 4.13 -1.47
N PRO A 84 -9.77 4.78 -2.54
CA PRO A 84 -9.57 4.12 -3.82
C PRO A 84 -8.64 2.91 -3.73
N ASP A 85 -9.09 1.78 -4.29
CA ASP A 85 -8.27 0.58 -4.44
C ASP A 85 -8.68 -0.15 -5.73
N ILE A 86 -7.79 -0.16 -6.71
CA ILE A 86 -8.03 -0.71 -8.04
C ILE A 86 -7.38 -2.07 -8.17
N CYS A 87 -8.16 -3.07 -8.60
CA CYS A 87 -7.72 -4.42 -8.89
C CYS A 87 -8.00 -4.77 -10.35
N LYS A 88 -7.05 -5.39 -11.04
CA LYS A 88 -7.25 -5.95 -12.38
C LYS A 88 -7.78 -7.38 -12.28
N GLY A 89 -8.92 -7.64 -12.90
CA GLY A 89 -9.55 -8.95 -12.93
C GLY A 89 -9.00 -9.89 -14.01
N PRO A 90 -9.47 -11.15 -14.03
CA PRO A 90 -9.04 -12.16 -14.99
C PRO A 90 -9.52 -11.87 -16.42
N ASP A 91 -10.56 -11.08 -16.56
CA ASP A 91 -11.13 -10.59 -17.83
C ASP A 91 -10.38 -9.39 -18.41
N GLY A 92 -9.29 -8.97 -17.76
CA GLY A 92 -8.48 -7.82 -18.14
C GLY A 92 -9.07 -6.46 -17.72
N LYS A 93 -10.26 -6.45 -17.14
CA LYS A 93 -10.93 -5.23 -16.67
C LYS A 93 -10.44 -4.80 -15.30
N TYR A 94 -10.70 -3.56 -14.97
CA TYR A 94 -10.39 -2.97 -13.68
C TYR A 94 -11.63 -2.89 -12.80
N TYR A 95 -11.46 -3.18 -11.54
CA TYR A 95 -12.49 -3.10 -10.52
C TYR A 95 -12.04 -2.15 -9.41
N ILE A 96 -12.94 -1.31 -8.93
CA ILE A 96 -12.69 -0.42 -7.80
C ILE A 96 -13.80 -0.60 -6.76
N ALA A 97 -13.41 -0.76 -5.51
CA ALA A 97 -14.32 -0.80 -4.38
C ALA A 97 -14.36 0.56 -3.67
N GLY A 98 -15.49 0.87 -3.06
CA GLY A 98 -15.65 2.08 -2.26
C GLY A 98 -16.91 2.03 -1.40
N ASN A 99 -17.06 3.01 -0.53
CA ASN A 99 -18.21 3.13 0.37
C ASN A 99 -19.34 3.90 -0.29
N THR A 100 -20.57 3.73 0.19
CA THR A 100 -21.67 4.65 -0.14
C THR A 100 -21.59 5.93 0.71
N SER A 101 -21.14 5.79 1.95
CA SER A 101 -20.81 6.88 2.88
C SER A 101 -19.93 6.33 3.99
N ASP A 102 -19.34 7.17 4.83
CA ASP A 102 -18.47 6.75 5.94
C ASP A 102 -19.18 5.85 6.97
N ASP A 103 -20.47 6.01 7.12
CA ASP A 103 -21.29 5.24 8.05
C ASP A 103 -22.16 4.18 7.33
N SER A 104 -21.97 3.99 6.01
CA SER A 104 -22.72 3.00 5.25
C SER A 104 -22.24 1.58 5.54
N PRO A 105 -23.14 0.60 5.72
CA PRO A 105 -22.80 -0.82 5.75
C PRO A 105 -22.55 -1.40 4.36
N GLU A 106 -22.56 -0.59 3.31
CA GLU A 106 -22.53 -1.06 1.92
C GLU A 106 -21.20 -0.71 1.23
N ILE A 107 -20.71 -1.66 0.45
CA ILE A 107 -19.57 -1.51 -0.43
C ILE A 107 -20.05 -1.48 -1.87
N ASN A 108 -19.77 -0.36 -2.53
CA ASN A 108 -19.98 -0.22 -3.96
C ASN A 108 -18.81 -0.80 -4.74
N ILE A 109 -19.10 -1.47 -5.84
CA ILE A 109 -18.10 -1.98 -6.77
C ILE A 109 -18.41 -1.45 -8.16
N TRP A 110 -17.40 -0.86 -8.79
CA TRP A 110 -17.47 -0.40 -10.17
C TRP A 110 -16.46 -1.16 -11.03
N ILE A 111 -16.71 -1.18 -12.33
CA ILE A 111 -15.90 -1.86 -13.34
C ILE A 111 -15.55 -0.90 -14.47
N SER A 112 -14.34 -1.03 -15.02
CA SER A 112 -13.84 -0.25 -16.14
C SER A 112 -13.02 -1.12 -17.09
N ASP A 113 -13.12 -0.85 -18.39
CA ASP A 113 -12.28 -1.47 -19.41
C ASP A 113 -10.97 -0.68 -19.63
N ASP A 114 -10.93 0.60 -19.21
CA ASP A 114 -9.92 1.58 -19.65
C ASP A 114 -9.39 2.50 -18.53
N LEU A 115 -9.81 2.31 -17.28
CA LEU A 115 -9.54 3.19 -16.13
C LEU A 115 -10.16 4.60 -16.26
N ILE A 116 -10.86 4.88 -17.36
CA ILE A 116 -11.45 6.18 -17.68
C ILE A 116 -12.96 6.17 -17.41
N THR A 117 -13.63 5.14 -17.93
CA THR A 117 -15.09 5.01 -17.88
C THR A 117 -15.47 3.95 -16.87
N TRP A 118 -16.02 4.38 -15.75
CA TRP A 118 -16.48 3.49 -14.69
C TRP A 118 -17.98 3.25 -14.77
N LYS A 119 -18.40 2.00 -14.56
CA LYS A 119 -19.81 1.59 -14.51
C LYS A 119 -20.08 0.85 -13.23
N LYS A 120 -21.26 1.04 -12.67
CA LYS A 120 -21.71 0.28 -11.51
C LYS A 120 -21.70 -1.21 -11.84
N HIS A 121 -21.03 -2.02 -11.02
CA HIS A 121 -20.98 -3.46 -11.17
C HIS A 121 -21.86 -4.17 -10.16
N ALA A 122 -21.70 -3.84 -8.87
CA ALA A 122 -22.46 -4.45 -7.78
C ALA A 122 -22.47 -3.56 -6.52
N VAL A 123 -23.32 -3.96 -5.58
CA VAL A 123 -23.30 -3.50 -4.18
C VAL A 123 -23.21 -4.74 -3.30
N TYR A 124 -22.33 -4.71 -2.33
CA TYR A 124 -22.21 -5.75 -1.32
C TYR A 124 -22.54 -5.18 0.06
N THR A 125 -23.47 -5.85 0.77
CA THR A 125 -23.83 -5.53 2.16
C THR A 125 -23.37 -6.70 3.04
N PRO A 126 -22.26 -6.55 3.80
CA PRO A 126 -21.78 -7.60 4.69
C PRO A 126 -22.79 -7.96 5.77
N ASN A 127 -23.07 -9.25 5.95
CA ASN A 127 -23.90 -9.71 7.05
C ASN A 127 -23.07 -9.82 8.35
N LEU A 128 -22.82 -8.69 9.00
CA LEU A 128 -22.06 -8.64 10.24
C LEU A 128 -22.80 -9.25 11.43
N LYS A 129 -24.13 -9.34 11.38
CA LYS A 129 -24.95 -9.96 12.47
C LYS A 129 -24.65 -11.44 12.65
N SER A 130 -24.29 -12.15 11.59
CA SER A 130 -23.91 -13.55 11.63
C SER A 130 -22.40 -13.78 11.76
N THR A 131 -21.63 -12.71 11.89
CA THR A 131 -20.17 -12.80 12.08
C THR A 131 -19.90 -12.77 13.59
N PRO A 132 -19.27 -13.83 14.16
CA PRO A 132 -18.97 -13.88 15.59
C PRO A 132 -18.20 -12.64 16.05
N ASP A 133 -18.53 -12.14 17.25
CA ASP A 133 -17.89 -10.98 17.91
C ASP A 133 -18.09 -9.61 17.25
N TYR A 134 -18.94 -9.50 16.21
CA TYR A 134 -19.22 -8.22 15.57
C TYR A 134 -20.57 -7.64 15.97
N SER A 135 -20.56 -6.41 16.46
CA SER A 135 -21.76 -5.71 16.90
C SER A 135 -22.55 -5.15 15.72
N SER A 136 -23.87 -5.40 15.71
CA SER A 136 -24.79 -4.81 14.73
C SER A 136 -24.94 -3.29 14.85
N ALA A 137 -24.52 -2.69 15.97
CA ALA A 137 -24.68 -1.27 16.24
C ALA A 137 -23.57 -0.40 15.61
N LEU A 138 -22.44 -1.00 15.24
CA LEU A 138 -21.29 -0.29 14.66
C LEU A 138 -20.90 -0.91 13.32
N GLN A 139 -21.85 -0.93 12.38
CA GLN A 139 -21.63 -1.48 11.03
C GLN A 139 -20.77 -0.55 10.16
N ARG A 140 -19.70 0.01 10.70
CA ARG A 140 -18.78 0.84 9.94
C ARG A 140 -17.84 -0.06 9.13
N ILE A 141 -17.83 0.17 7.83
CA ILE A 141 -16.94 -0.46 6.89
C ILE A 141 -15.89 0.57 6.50
N GLY A 142 -14.62 0.29 6.82
CA GLY A 142 -13.50 1.16 6.46
C GLY A 142 -12.66 0.57 5.34
N ALA A 143 -12.24 1.41 4.41
CA ALA A 143 -11.24 1.17 3.37
C ALA A 143 -11.36 -0.22 2.68
N PRO A 144 -12.44 -0.52 1.96
CA PRO A 144 -12.55 -1.78 1.23
C PRO A 144 -11.44 -1.90 0.19
N LYS A 145 -10.83 -3.10 0.11
CA LYS A 145 -9.75 -3.42 -0.81
C LYS A 145 -10.08 -4.67 -1.61
N LEU A 146 -9.59 -4.73 -2.85
CA LEU A 146 -9.79 -5.84 -3.76
C LEU A 146 -8.48 -6.54 -4.11
N TYR A 147 -8.51 -7.85 -4.14
CA TYR A 147 -7.43 -8.67 -4.66
C TYR A 147 -7.99 -9.80 -5.50
N TYR A 148 -7.45 -10.03 -6.70
CA TYR A 148 -7.76 -11.20 -7.50
C TYR A 148 -6.68 -12.26 -7.32
N ASP A 149 -7.05 -13.40 -6.79
CA ASP A 149 -6.17 -14.55 -6.62
C ASP A 149 -6.27 -15.49 -7.83
N LYS A 150 -5.16 -15.60 -8.55
CA LYS A 150 -5.08 -16.47 -9.74
C LYS A 150 -5.15 -17.96 -9.38
N ASP A 151 -4.69 -18.36 -8.20
CA ASP A 151 -4.66 -19.77 -7.81
C ASP A 151 -6.06 -20.30 -7.53
N SER A 152 -6.88 -19.56 -6.80
CA SER A 152 -8.28 -19.92 -6.53
C SER A 152 -9.25 -19.45 -7.61
N ALA A 153 -8.80 -18.62 -8.57
CA ALA A 153 -9.62 -17.94 -9.56
C ALA A 153 -10.78 -17.14 -8.94
N LYS A 154 -10.51 -16.46 -7.83
CA LYS A 154 -11.50 -15.68 -7.08
C LYS A 154 -10.98 -14.30 -6.70
N PHE A 155 -11.89 -13.38 -6.55
CA PHE A 155 -11.65 -12.12 -5.85
C PHE A 155 -11.78 -12.30 -4.35
N MET A 156 -10.90 -11.63 -3.60
CA MET A 156 -11.05 -11.37 -2.18
C MET A 156 -11.41 -9.89 -2.03
N LEU A 157 -12.47 -9.61 -1.30
CA LEU A 157 -12.83 -8.27 -0.84
C LEU A 157 -12.52 -8.21 0.66
N THR A 158 -11.67 -7.28 1.06
CA THR A 158 -11.34 -7.02 2.47
C THR A 158 -11.82 -5.63 2.89
N TRP A 159 -12.05 -5.44 4.17
CA TRP A 159 -12.31 -4.15 4.81
C TRP A 159 -11.98 -4.24 6.30
N HIS A 160 -11.94 -3.11 6.99
CA HIS A 160 -11.82 -3.13 8.43
C HIS A 160 -13.13 -2.67 9.11
N THR A 161 -13.38 -3.23 10.29
CA THR A 161 -14.54 -2.89 11.12
C THR A 161 -14.23 -3.17 12.60
N PRO A 162 -14.77 -2.39 13.55
CA PRO A 162 -14.56 -2.63 14.97
C PRO A 162 -15.24 -3.95 15.39
N HIS A 163 -14.54 -4.82 16.12
CA HIS A 163 -15.07 -6.10 16.57
C HIS A 163 -15.80 -6.04 17.92
N LYS A 164 -15.59 -4.98 18.69
CA LYS A 164 -16.32 -4.68 19.92
C LYS A 164 -16.88 -3.28 19.83
N GLN A 165 -17.87 -2.96 20.67
CA GLN A 165 -18.27 -1.59 20.83
C GLN A 165 -17.09 -0.79 21.38
N GLY A 166 -16.25 -0.28 20.48
CA GLY A 166 -15.32 0.77 20.82
C GLY A 166 -16.16 2.01 21.10
N SER A 167 -16.02 2.58 22.28
CA SER A 167 -16.65 3.84 22.60
C SER A 167 -16.08 4.91 21.67
N LYS A 168 -16.96 5.68 21.00
CA LYS A 168 -16.52 6.92 20.33
C LYS A 168 -15.91 7.90 21.33
N GLU A 169 -16.11 7.67 22.62
CA GLU A 169 -15.56 8.44 23.73
C GLU A 169 -14.08 8.10 24.00
N ASP A 170 -13.61 6.92 23.57
CA ASP A 170 -12.20 6.53 23.60
C ASP A 170 -11.71 6.19 22.18
N PRO A 171 -11.19 7.19 21.46
CA PRO A 171 -10.70 6.98 20.08
C PRO A 171 -9.62 5.91 19.96
N GLU A 172 -8.75 5.76 20.96
CA GLU A 172 -7.67 4.77 20.92
C GLU A 172 -8.23 3.34 21.05
N ALA A 173 -9.14 3.09 21.98
CA ALA A 173 -9.81 1.81 22.10
C ALA A 173 -10.64 1.47 20.85
N TYR A 174 -11.29 2.47 20.25
CA TYR A 174 -12.03 2.32 19.00
C TYR A 174 -11.11 1.85 17.86
N TRP A 175 -9.98 2.52 17.64
CA TRP A 175 -9.04 2.14 16.58
C TRP A 175 -8.34 0.82 16.87
N ALA A 176 -7.96 0.55 18.12
CA ALA A 176 -7.39 -0.73 18.54
C ALA A 176 -8.37 -1.91 18.35
N SER A 177 -9.67 -1.66 18.33
CA SER A 177 -10.70 -2.68 18.10
C SER A 177 -10.90 -3.06 16.62
N GLN A 178 -10.31 -2.34 15.66
CA GLN A 178 -10.46 -2.63 14.23
C GLN A 178 -9.87 -4.00 13.89
N ARG A 179 -10.60 -4.76 13.08
CA ARG A 179 -10.14 -6.05 12.55
C ARG A 179 -10.44 -6.12 11.08
N THR A 180 -9.53 -6.74 10.34
CA THR A 180 -9.72 -6.97 8.92
C THR A 180 -10.59 -8.19 8.69
N LEU A 181 -11.71 -7.96 8.01
CA LEU A 181 -12.58 -9.00 7.51
C LEU A 181 -12.40 -9.20 6.02
N TYR A 182 -12.81 -10.37 5.55
CA TYR A 182 -12.82 -10.69 4.12
C TYR A 182 -14.03 -11.53 3.73
N VAL A 183 -14.29 -11.53 2.44
CA VAL A 183 -15.23 -12.42 1.76
C VAL A 183 -14.69 -12.75 0.37
N MET A 184 -15.02 -13.95 -0.14
CA MET A 184 -14.59 -14.39 -1.46
C MET A 184 -15.73 -14.27 -2.48
N SER A 185 -15.38 -14.03 -3.74
CA SER A 185 -16.33 -13.99 -4.85
C SER A 185 -15.66 -14.38 -6.17
N LYS A 186 -16.39 -15.04 -7.06
CA LYS A 186 -15.90 -15.33 -8.43
C LYS A 186 -16.07 -14.15 -9.37
N ASP A 187 -17.04 -13.29 -9.15
CA ASP A 187 -17.51 -12.28 -10.10
C ASP A 187 -17.79 -10.90 -9.46
N LEU A 188 -17.54 -10.75 -8.16
CA LEU A 188 -17.86 -9.56 -7.36
C LEU A 188 -19.36 -9.19 -7.34
N LYS A 189 -20.26 -10.12 -7.71
CA LYS A 189 -21.70 -9.99 -7.60
C LYS A 189 -22.28 -10.94 -6.57
N MET A 190 -21.79 -12.17 -6.57
CA MET A 190 -22.18 -13.19 -5.61
C MET A 190 -21.03 -13.48 -4.68
N PHE A 191 -21.25 -13.28 -3.37
CA PHE A 191 -20.25 -13.45 -2.33
C PHE A 191 -20.48 -14.73 -1.55
N GLU A 192 -19.39 -15.43 -1.19
CA GLU A 192 -19.44 -16.77 -0.60
C GLU A 192 -19.53 -16.68 0.93
N GLY A 193 -20.61 -17.20 1.48
CA GLY A 193 -20.79 -17.34 2.94
C GLY A 193 -20.96 -16.01 3.68
N THR A 194 -20.50 -16.00 4.93
CA THR A 194 -20.45 -14.82 5.79
C THR A 194 -19.03 -14.26 5.86
N PRO A 195 -18.86 -12.97 6.22
CA PRO A 195 -17.53 -12.42 6.45
C PRO A 195 -16.71 -13.23 7.47
N ASN A 196 -15.44 -13.37 7.20
CA ASN A 196 -14.49 -14.03 8.08
C ASN A 196 -13.37 -13.08 8.47
N ARG A 197 -12.79 -13.30 9.62
CA ARG A 197 -11.61 -12.59 10.07
C ARG A 197 -10.38 -13.09 9.29
N LEU A 198 -9.55 -12.15 8.76
CA LEU A 198 -8.39 -12.52 7.96
C LEU A 198 -7.21 -12.99 8.82
N PHE A 199 -7.04 -12.40 9.99
CA PHE A 199 -5.95 -12.69 10.91
C PHE A 199 -6.48 -13.32 12.18
N ASP A 200 -5.79 -14.32 12.71
CA ASP A 200 -6.09 -15.03 13.94
C ASP A 200 -5.48 -14.40 15.21
N TRP A 201 -4.51 -13.50 15.03
CA TRP A 201 -3.90 -12.72 16.12
C TRP A 201 -4.68 -11.44 16.43
N ASP A 202 -4.48 -10.89 17.64
CA ASP A 202 -5.28 -9.81 18.19
C ASP A 202 -4.62 -8.43 18.09
N MET A 203 -4.27 -8.02 16.88
CA MET A 203 -3.77 -6.68 16.55
C MET A 203 -4.85 -5.89 15.83
N GLY A 204 -5.03 -4.61 16.19
CA GLY A 204 -5.87 -3.70 15.42
C GLY A 204 -5.25 -3.45 14.05
N THR A 205 -6.01 -3.70 12.97
CA THR A 205 -5.51 -3.57 11.60
C THR A 205 -6.47 -2.82 10.70
N ILE A 206 -5.93 -1.90 9.91
CA ILE A 206 -6.66 -1.18 8.86
C ILE A 206 -5.85 -1.14 7.56
N ASP A 207 -6.47 -0.68 6.48
CA ASP A 207 -5.86 -0.46 5.15
C ASP A 207 -5.14 -1.68 4.58
N VAL A 208 -5.67 -2.87 4.85
CA VAL A 208 -5.02 -4.14 4.49
C VAL A 208 -5.25 -4.48 3.02
N PHE A 209 -4.17 -4.67 2.28
CA PHE A 209 -4.21 -5.22 0.93
C PHE A 209 -3.21 -6.37 0.74
N ILE A 210 -3.45 -7.22 -0.25
CA ILE A 210 -2.67 -8.42 -0.48
C ILE A 210 -1.79 -8.27 -1.72
N ARG A 211 -0.59 -8.86 -1.66
CA ARG A 211 0.28 -9.11 -2.80
C ARG A 211 0.75 -10.57 -2.77
N LYS A 212 0.79 -11.21 -3.94
CA LYS A 212 1.42 -12.51 -4.09
C LYS A 212 2.74 -12.36 -4.82
N VAL A 213 3.83 -12.84 -4.22
CA VAL A 213 5.16 -12.86 -4.82
C VAL A 213 5.74 -14.26 -4.66
N GLY A 214 6.03 -14.90 -5.79
CA GLY A 214 6.37 -16.32 -5.81
C GLY A 214 5.21 -17.17 -5.27
N ASP A 215 5.50 -18.01 -4.31
CA ASP A 215 4.56 -18.92 -3.65
C ASP A 215 4.04 -18.39 -2.29
N SER A 216 4.23 -17.10 -2.01
CA SER A 216 3.86 -16.48 -0.74
C SER A 216 2.91 -15.30 -0.93
N TYR A 217 1.97 -15.19 0.00
CA TYR A 217 1.06 -14.06 0.13
C TYR A 217 1.57 -13.13 1.21
N TYR A 218 1.57 -11.84 0.91
CA TYR A 218 1.98 -10.76 1.79
C TYR A 218 0.78 -9.87 2.02
N ALA A 219 0.38 -9.71 3.28
CA ALA A 219 -0.63 -8.75 3.69
C ALA A 219 0.09 -7.50 4.20
N ILE A 220 -0.05 -6.42 3.48
CA ILE A 220 0.47 -5.10 3.85
C ILE A 220 -0.62 -4.40 4.63
N LEU A 221 -0.29 -3.87 5.81
CA LEU A 221 -1.28 -3.37 6.74
C LEU A 221 -0.76 -2.17 7.54
N LYS A 222 -1.68 -1.38 8.06
CA LYS A 222 -1.41 -0.49 9.19
C LYS A 222 -1.76 -1.20 10.49
N ASP A 223 -0.81 -1.24 11.41
CA ASP A 223 -0.97 -1.62 12.80
C ASP A 223 -1.57 -0.45 13.59
N GLU A 224 -2.72 -0.68 14.22
CA GLU A 224 -3.41 0.32 15.05
C GLU A 224 -3.00 0.29 16.53
N THR A 225 -2.04 -0.54 16.91
CA THR A 225 -1.49 -0.54 18.27
C THR A 225 -0.83 0.79 18.57
N TYR A 226 -1.17 1.39 19.70
CA TYR A 226 -0.50 2.61 20.13
C TYR A 226 0.90 2.31 20.64
N PRO A 227 1.93 3.08 20.27
CA PRO A 227 3.30 2.84 20.74
C PRO A 227 3.41 3.06 22.25
N THR A 228 4.10 2.16 22.93
CA THR A 228 4.37 2.18 24.37
C THR A 228 5.85 1.91 24.63
N LEU A 229 6.27 1.97 25.90
CA LEU A 229 7.65 1.60 26.28
C LEU A 229 7.96 0.13 26.03
N TYR A 230 6.94 -0.75 26.01
CA TYR A 230 7.09 -2.19 25.79
C TYR A 230 6.85 -2.59 24.33
N TRP A 231 6.15 -1.76 23.58
CA TRP A 231 5.88 -1.90 22.14
C TRP A 231 6.17 -0.56 21.48
N THR A 232 7.45 -0.33 21.18
CA THR A 232 7.96 0.99 20.80
C THR A 232 7.55 1.45 19.40
N THR A 233 7.12 0.53 18.55
CA THR A 233 6.60 0.83 17.21
C THR A 233 5.11 0.51 17.14
N GLY A 234 4.31 1.47 16.72
CA GLY A 234 2.86 1.32 16.56
C GLY A 234 2.28 2.41 15.68
N LYS A 235 1.01 2.29 15.29
CA LYS A 235 0.44 3.18 14.27
C LYS A 235 1.34 3.24 13.03
N THR A 236 1.81 2.07 12.56
CA THR A 236 2.89 1.94 11.59
C THR A 236 2.54 0.90 10.52
N ILE A 237 3.28 0.91 9.42
CA ILE A 237 3.12 -0.07 8.34
C ILE A 237 3.91 -1.34 8.67
N ARG A 238 3.25 -2.49 8.48
CA ARG A 238 3.83 -3.83 8.66
C ARG A 238 3.46 -4.74 7.51
N ILE A 239 4.16 -5.86 7.40
CA ILE A 239 3.86 -6.95 6.46
C ILE A 239 3.71 -8.25 7.24
N ALA A 240 2.58 -8.93 7.06
CA ALA A 240 2.35 -10.30 7.47
C ALA A 240 2.47 -11.23 6.27
N LYS A 241 2.97 -12.45 6.47
CA LYS A 241 3.23 -13.42 5.41
C LYS A 241 2.49 -14.73 5.62
N SER A 242 2.02 -15.33 4.55
CA SER A 242 1.40 -16.67 4.54
C SER A 242 1.75 -17.45 3.29
N LYS A 243 1.60 -18.78 3.34
CA LYS A 243 1.62 -19.67 2.17
C LYS A 243 0.24 -19.83 1.54
N SER A 244 -0.81 -19.38 2.21
CA SER A 244 -2.20 -19.43 1.73
C SER A 244 -2.80 -18.03 1.76
N LEU A 245 -3.66 -17.70 0.78
CA LEU A 245 -4.39 -16.44 0.73
C LEU A 245 -5.20 -16.17 2.01
N LEU A 246 -5.81 -17.21 2.56
CA LEU A 246 -6.67 -17.13 3.74
C LEU A 246 -5.93 -17.35 5.06
N GLY A 247 -4.59 -17.41 5.02
CA GLY A 247 -3.78 -17.61 6.21
C GLY A 247 -3.46 -19.08 6.54
N PRO A 248 -2.93 -19.38 7.75
CA PRO A 248 -2.61 -18.38 8.77
C PRO A 248 -1.49 -17.44 8.34
N TYR A 249 -1.61 -16.18 8.69
CA TYR A 249 -0.58 -15.16 8.49
C TYR A 249 0.32 -15.04 9.73
N SER A 250 1.62 -14.87 9.51
CA SER A 250 2.56 -14.59 10.60
C SER A 250 2.19 -13.27 11.30
N LEU A 251 2.34 -13.23 12.63
CA LEU A 251 2.25 -11.96 13.35
C LEU A 251 3.42 -11.06 12.94
N PRO A 252 3.16 -9.87 12.38
CA PRO A 252 4.23 -9.00 11.89
C PRO A 252 4.91 -8.28 13.06
N GLN A 253 6.21 -8.49 13.23
CA GLN A 253 7.01 -7.90 14.30
C GLN A 253 7.65 -6.56 13.87
N GLU A 254 8.17 -6.51 12.65
CA GLU A 254 8.96 -5.39 12.17
C GLU A 254 8.10 -4.25 11.64
N SER A 255 8.52 -3.01 11.93
CA SER A 255 7.96 -1.80 11.36
C SER A 255 8.69 -1.42 10.10
N ILE A 256 7.94 -1.13 9.03
CA ILE A 256 8.48 -0.67 7.74
C ILE A 256 8.58 0.85 7.68
N SER A 257 7.71 1.53 8.41
CA SER A 257 7.62 2.99 8.46
C SER A 257 7.89 3.52 9.86
N PRO A 258 8.14 4.81 10.04
CA PRO A 258 8.02 5.46 11.35
C PRO A 258 6.63 5.26 11.95
N ASN A 259 6.49 5.54 13.25
CA ASN A 259 5.18 5.59 13.90
C ASN A 259 4.27 6.67 13.27
N PHE A 260 2.98 6.54 13.45
CA PHE A 260 1.94 7.43 12.93
C PHE A 260 1.97 7.57 11.41
N ARG A 261 1.99 6.39 10.73
CA ARG A 261 1.85 6.26 9.28
C ARG A 261 0.67 5.36 8.95
N GLU A 262 0.00 5.67 7.83
CA GLU A 262 -1.17 4.92 7.35
C GLU A 262 -1.21 4.81 5.83
N ALA A 263 -2.26 4.22 5.28
CA ALA A 263 -2.51 4.12 3.86
C ALA A 263 -1.30 3.60 3.06
N PRO A 264 -0.78 2.40 3.37
CA PRO A 264 0.36 1.86 2.63
C PRO A 264 0.00 1.62 1.16
N MET A 265 0.96 1.91 0.28
CA MET A 265 0.87 1.65 -1.16
C MET A 265 2.18 1.03 -1.62
N LEU A 266 2.10 -0.07 -2.37
CA LEU A 266 3.26 -0.85 -2.77
C LEU A 266 3.30 -1.06 -4.28
N ILE A 267 4.38 -0.62 -4.90
CA ILE A 267 4.65 -0.86 -6.33
C ILE A 267 6.09 -1.33 -6.54
N PRO A 268 6.35 -2.14 -7.57
CA PRO A 268 7.72 -2.43 -7.99
C PRO A 268 8.32 -1.25 -8.77
N SER A 269 9.64 -1.16 -8.80
CA SER A 269 10.38 -0.26 -9.70
C SER A 269 10.19 -0.64 -11.18
N PRO A 270 10.54 0.24 -12.15
CA PRO A 270 10.40 -0.06 -13.58
C PRO A 270 11.11 -1.35 -14.01
N ASP A 271 12.25 -1.68 -13.43
CA ASP A 271 12.99 -2.92 -13.70
C ASP A 271 12.64 -4.10 -12.80
N ASP A 272 11.62 -3.94 -11.92
CA ASP A 272 11.09 -4.95 -10.99
C ASP A 272 12.13 -5.47 -9.97
N LYS A 273 13.16 -4.68 -9.66
CA LYS A 273 14.19 -5.08 -8.71
C LYS A 273 13.99 -4.51 -7.31
N ILE A 274 13.30 -3.39 -7.21
CA ILE A 274 13.08 -2.65 -5.96
C ILE A 274 11.58 -2.50 -5.74
N TRP A 275 11.15 -2.66 -4.51
CA TRP A 275 9.82 -2.33 -4.05
C TRP A 275 9.80 -0.93 -3.45
N TYR A 276 8.82 -0.13 -3.84
CA TYR A 276 8.52 1.18 -3.30
C TYR A 276 7.31 1.07 -2.39
N MET A 277 7.51 1.25 -1.09
CA MET A 277 6.44 1.30 -0.08
C MET A 277 6.20 2.74 0.31
N TYR A 278 5.15 3.33 -0.25
CA TYR A 278 4.67 4.65 0.17
C TYR A 278 3.72 4.52 1.34
N TYR A 279 3.72 5.52 2.19
CA TYR A 279 2.80 5.63 3.33
C TYR A 279 2.56 7.10 3.66
N GLU A 280 1.35 7.38 4.16
CA GLU A 280 0.94 8.73 4.55
C GLU A 280 1.26 8.99 6.02
N GLN A 281 1.62 10.20 6.36
CA GLN A 281 1.76 10.63 7.75
C GLN A 281 0.39 10.92 8.36
N TYR A 282 0.18 10.46 9.58
CA TYR A 282 -1.00 10.68 10.37
C TYR A 282 -0.64 11.26 11.76
N PRO A 283 -1.29 12.33 12.26
CA PRO A 283 -2.05 13.29 11.46
C PRO A 283 -1.13 14.14 10.59
N GLY A 284 -1.63 14.59 9.48
CA GLY A 284 -0.89 15.41 8.53
C GLY A 284 -1.21 15.07 7.09
N VAL A 285 -0.55 15.71 6.15
CA VAL A 285 -0.70 15.43 4.71
C VAL A 285 0.68 15.45 4.08
N SER A 286 1.43 14.41 4.28
CA SER A 286 2.73 14.18 3.64
C SER A 286 2.97 12.70 3.46
N TYR A 287 3.87 12.33 2.58
CA TYR A 287 4.23 10.95 2.30
C TYR A 287 5.66 10.66 2.68
N GLY A 288 5.87 9.44 3.15
CA GLY A 288 7.17 8.83 3.27
C GLY A 288 7.33 7.67 2.30
N LEU A 289 8.56 7.24 2.10
CA LEU A 289 8.95 6.16 1.22
C LEU A 289 9.96 5.25 1.93
N SER A 290 9.67 3.96 1.97
CA SER A 290 10.64 2.91 2.28
C SER A 290 10.86 2.05 1.04
N ILE A 291 12.08 1.56 0.86
CA ILE A 291 12.47 0.74 -0.27
C ILE A 291 13.09 -0.58 0.20
N SER A 292 12.91 -1.62 -0.60
CA SER A 292 13.55 -2.93 -0.40
C SER A 292 13.67 -3.67 -1.73
N ASP A 293 14.64 -4.54 -1.87
CA ASP A 293 14.70 -5.52 -2.96
C ASP A 293 13.88 -6.78 -2.68
N ASN A 294 13.36 -6.90 -1.44
CA ASN A 294 12.62 -8.07 -0.99
C ASN A 294 11.48 -7.69 -0.04
N LEU A 295 10.28 -8.26 -0.22
CA LEU A 295 9.14 -8.01 0.67
C LEU A 295 9.34 -8.53 2.10
N ASN A 296 10.28 -9.45 2.33
CA ASN A 296 10.68 -9.84 3.69
C ASN A 296 11.66 -8.85 4.34
N GLY A 297 12.07 -7.80 3.63
CA GLY A 297 13.09 -6.86 4.07
C GLY A 297 14.53 -7.35 3.85
N PRO A 298 15.51 -6.57 4.33
CA PRO A 298 15.32 -5.36 5.13
C PRO A 298 14.68 -4.22 4.33
N TRP A 299 13.93 -3.36 5.02
CA TRP A 299 13.36 -2.14 4.47
C TRP A 299 14.16 -0.93 4.90
N PHE A 300 14.47 -0.05 3.95
CA PHE A 300 15.23 1.16 4.18
C PHE A 300 14.32 2.38 3.97
N GLN A 301 14.23 3.22 4.99
CA GLN A 301 13.50 4.47 4.88
C GLN A 301 14.25 5.42 3.95
N ALA A 302 13.68 5.68 2.77
CA ALA A 302 14.24 6.62 1.80
C ALA A 302 13.81 8.06 2.11
N SER A 303 12.59 8.24 2.62
CA SER A 303 12.07 9.49 3.14
C SER A 303 10.89 9.21 4.08
N GLY A 304 10.56 10.13 4.96
CA GLY A 304 9.46 9.91 5.89
C GLY A 304 9.28 11.03 6.90
N TYR A 305 9.87 12.16 6.64
CA TYR A 305 9.70 13.36 7.43
C TYR A 305 8.38 14.07 7.09
N THR A 306 8.01 15.03 7.89
CA THR A 306 6.72 15.75 7.78
C THR A 306 6.58 16.52 6.46
N PHE A 307 7.69 16.98 5.90
CA PHE A 307 7.72 17.78 4.68
C PHE A 307 8.70 17.19 3.69
N TYR A 308 8.42 17.38 2.40
CA TYR A 308 9.38 17.11 1.34
C TYR A 308 10.60 18.03 1.51
N SER A 309 11.75 17.50 1.19
CA SER A 309 12.99 18.25 1.17
C SER A 309 13.63 18.16 -0.22
N ASP A 310 14.58 19.04 -0.51
CA ASP A 310 15.36 18.98 -1.75
C ASP A 310 16.21 17.69 -1.87
N TRP A 311 16.31 16.93 -0.77
CA TRP A 311 17.00 15.64 -0.73
C TRP A 311 16.12 14.47 -1.18
N ASP A 312 14.79 14.64 -1.15
CA ASP A 312 13.88 13.60 -1.59
C ASP A 312 13.98 13.41 -3.10
N LYS A 313 14.09 12.16 -3.51
CA LYS A 313 14.20 11.77 -4.92
C LYS A 313 12.85 11.30 -5.48
N TYR A 314 11.77 11.72 -4.86
CA TYR A 314 10.41 11.46 -5.30
C TYR A 314 9.52 12.68 -5.04
N SER A 315 8.41 12.74 -5.76
CA SER A 315 7.40 13.75 -5.55
C SER A 315 6.01 13.17 -5.78
N LEU A 316 5.10 13.42 -4.85
CA LEU A 316 3.68 13.09 -4.97
C LEU A 316 2.85 14.37 -5.09
N PRO A 317 1.60 14.25 -5.53
CA PRO A 317 0.67 15.38 -5.55
C PRO A 317 0.51 15.99 -4.16
N GLU A 318 0.59 17.30 -4.06
CA GLU A 318 0.74 18.04 -2.80
C GLU A 318 -0.39 17.79 -1.78
N LYS A 319 -1.60 17.53 -2.25
CA LYS A 319 -2.79 17.35 -1.39
C LYS A 319 -3.34 15.92 -1.41
N ALA A 320 -2.62 15.00 -2.06
CA ALA A 320 -3.09 13.62 -2.16
C ALA A 320 -3.15 12.97 -0.78
N ARG A 321 -4.18 12.17 -0.58
CA ARG A 321 -4.39 11.33 0.59
C ARG A 321 -4.88 9.97 0.16
N HIS A 322 -4.55 8.95 0.92
CA HIS A 322 -4.99 7.56 0.74
C HIS A 322 -5.04 7.12 -0.74
N GLY A 323 -5.26 5.88 -0.99
CA GLY A 323 -5.44 5.37 -2.33
C GLY A 323 -4.66 4.11 -2.62
N CYS A 324 -4.45 3.86 -3.91
CA CYS A 324 -3.61 2.77 -4.37
C CYS A 324 -2.73 3.21 -5.55
N MET A 325 -1.58 2.59 -5.64
CA MET A 325 -0.69 2.70 -6.79
C MET A 325 -0.65 1.36 -7.52
N ILE A 326 -0.78 1.40 -8.85
CA ILE A 326 -0.74 0.21 -9.70
C ILE A 326 0.16 0.43 -10.90
N SER A 327 0.82 -0.64 -11.36
CA SER A 327 1.49 -0.63 -12.67
C SER A 327 0.45 -0.68 -13.78
N ILE A 328 0.65 0.13 -14.82
CA ILE A 328 -0.17 0.20 -16.03
C ILE A 328 0.72 0.12 -17.26
N SER A 329 0.15 -0.23 -18.40
CA SER A 329 0.85 -0.20 -19.68
C SER A 329 1.01 1.22 -20.22
N THR A 330 1.96 1.43 -21.13
CA THR A 330 2.10 2.70 -21.88
C THR A 330 0.79 3.09 -22.57
N LYS A 331 0.07 2.12 -23.15
CA LYS A 331 -1.22 2.36 -23.80
C LYS A 331 -2.27 2.93 -22.83
N GLU A 332 -2.35 2.38 -21.63
CA GLU A 332 -3.27 2.87 -20.58
C GLU A 332 -2.85 4.27 -20.10
N TYR A 333 -1.54 4.48 -19.90
CA TYR A 333 -0.98 5.80 -19.57
C TYR A 333 -1.36 6.86 -20.64
N ASP A 334 -1.09 6.57 -21.91
CA ASP A 334 -1.40 7.47 -23.02
C ASP A 334 -2.91 7.77 -23.11
N GLY A 335 -3.76 6.76 -22.93
CA GLY A 335 -5.21 6.91 -22.89
C GLY A 335 -5.68 7.83 -21.76
N LEU A 336 -5.12 7.68 -20.56
CA LEU A 336 -5.41 8.55 -19.41
C LEU A 336 -4.96 9.99 -19.66
N VAL A 337 -3.74 10.18 -20.18
CA VAL A 337 -3.21 11.51 -20.51
C VAL A 337 -4.00 12.16 -21.64
N GLN A 338 -4.38 11.42 -22.67
CA GLN A 338 -5.22 11.92 -23.76
C GLN A 338 -6.59 12.38 -23.27
N LYS A 339 -7.19 11.62 -22.35
CA LYS A 339 -8.53 11.92 -21.82
C LYS A 339 -8.55 13.09 -20.85
N PHE A 340 -7.63 13.08 -19.89
CA PHE A 340 -7.67 13.98 -18.75
C PHE A 340 -6.66 15.14 -18.82
N GLY A 341 -5.61 15.00 -19.62
CA GLY A 341 -4.50 15.94 -19.69
C GLY A 341 -3.60 15.91 -18.44
N LEU A 342 -2.32 16.14 -18.62
CA LEU A 342 -1.40 16.38 -17.50
C LEU A 342 -1.65 17.78 -16.94
N THR A 343 -1.78 17.87 -15.63
CA THR A 343 -1.86 19.18 -14.94
C THR A 343 -0.52 19.88 -15.05
N LYS A 344 -0.51 21.07 -15.62
CA LYS A 344 0.71 21.89 -15.66
C LYS A 344 1.03 22.34 -14.24
N THR A 345 2.16 21.92 -13.70
CA THR A 345 2.74 22.59 -12.53
C THR A 345 3.09 24.01 -12.96
N GLU A 346 2.43 25.00 -12.41
CA GLU A 346 2.93 26.37 -12.52
C GLU A 346 4.33 26.35 -11.91
N SER A 347 5.34 26.59 -12.74
CA SER A 347 6.69 26.81 -12.26
C SER A 347 6.64 28.09 -11.40
N ASN A 348 6.49 27.90 -10.09
CA ASN A 348 6.70 28.99 -9.17
C ASN A 348 8.17 29.44 -9.35
N PRO A 349 8.43 30.64 -9.86
CA PRO A 349 9.80 31.13 -9.86
C PRO A 349 10.21 31.18 -8.39
N LYS A 350 11.26 30.44 -8.08
CA LYS A 350 11.88 30.41 -6.75
C LYS A 350 11.95 31.82 -6.19
N LYS A 351 11.21 32.07 -5.09
CA LYS A 351 11.44 33.23 -4.25
C LYS A 351 12.68 33.03 -3.40
#